data_3b44830a6a198ecbdef812a112a0067d
#
_entry.id   3b44830a6a198ecbdef812a112a0067d
#
_cell.length_a   1.000
_cell.length_b   1.000
_cell.length_c   1.000
_cell.angle_alpha   90.00
_cell.angle_beta   90.00
_cell.angle_gamma   90.00
#
_symmetry.space_group_name_H-M   'P 1'
#
loop_
_entity.id
_entity.type
_entity.pdbx_description
1 polymer ?
#
loop_
_entity_poly.entity_id
_entity_poly.type
_entity_poly.pdbx_seq_one_letter_code
_entity_poly.pdbx_strand_id
1 'polypeptide(L)'
;MKRVILTPNPYRDKGFRTVLAAQKILQDAGLETRICLPFDVDKNFDLPKDIRFARLDRELQHADCVICFGGDGTILHMAKAATRHRIPILGVNIGTMGFIAELESSELEDLRKLATGEFSLDSRLMLDVTVRRDRDVIFHDIALNDAAITKGAVARIVHLNVCCDGVQAMEFGGDGLIVSTPTGSTGYSLSAGGPIVEPDTRNILITPICAHNVDSRCIIASDKRTVTVQLASSARRNAFLSVDGGKAFKLNMGDVATVCCSRLETKLIRLKGRSFYDVVNNKFRKHND
;
A
#
# COMPACT_ATOMS: atom_id res chain seq x y z
N MET A 1 -5.92 4.20 -24.02
CA MET A 1 -4.57 4.46 -23.51
C MET A 1 -3.58 4.40 -24.66
N LYS A 2 -2.38 5.02 -24.53
CA LYS A 2 -1.34 4.99 -25.58
C LYS A 2 -0.01 4.46 -25.04
N ARG A 3 0.40 4.90 -23.84
CA ARG A 3 1.70 4.55 -23.24
C ARG A 3 1.53 3.88 -21.88
N VAL A 4 2.09 2.68 -21.75
CA VAL A 4 1.96 1.80 -20.58
C VAL A 4 3.33 1.50 -20.00
N ILE A 5 3.50 1.72 -18.69
CA ILE A 5 4.68 1.28 -17.96
C ILE A 5 4.43 -0.10 -17.38
N LEU A 6 5.40 -0.99 -17.56
CA LEU A 6 5.39 -2.35 -17.03
C LEU A 6 6.43 -2.44 -15.90
N THR A 7 6.00 -2.77 -14.69
CA THR A 7 6.89 -2.83 -13.52
C THR A 7 6.93 -4.24 -12.94
N PRO A 8 7.81 -5.13 -13.47
CA PRO A 8 7.97 -6.48 -12.96
C PRO A 8 8.72 -6.48 -11.63
N ASN A 9 8.27 -7.30 -10.69
CA ASN A 9 9.03 -7.64 -9.50
C ASN A 9 10.12 -8.65 -9.88
N PRO A 10 11.42 -8.30 -9.87
CA PRO A 10 12.49 -9.17 -10.36
C PRO A 10 12.65 -10.44 -9.54
N TYR A 11 12.25 -10.43 -8.27
CA TYR A 11 12.34 -11.60 -7.39
C TYR A 11 11.17 -12.59 -7.57
N ARG A 12 10.06 -12.16 -8.22
CA ARG A 12 8.87 -13.00 -8.45
C ARG A 12 8.67 -13.39 -9.90
N ASP A 13 8.88 -12.47 -10.85
CA ASP A 13 8.79 -12.74 -12.28
C ASP A 13 10.09 -13.34 -12.81
N LYS A 14 10.30 -14.63 -12.53
CA LYS A 14 11.53 -15.34 -12.89
C LYS A 14 11.78 -15.27 -14.40
N GLY A 15 12.94 -14.71 -14.78
CA GLY A 15 13.31 -14.48 -16.16
C GLY A 15 12.42 -13.47 -16.87
N PHE A 16 11.64 -12.68 -16.14
CA PHE A 16 10.74 -11.64 -16.67
C PHE A 16 9.73 -12.16 -17.71
N ARG A 17 9.35 -13.44 -17.61
CA ARG A 17 8.50 -14.12 -18.61
C ARG A 17 7.10 -13.52 -18.68
N THR A 18 6.51 -13.21 -17.53
CA THR A 18 5.15 -12.66 -17.47
C THR A 18 5.10 -11.26 -18.05
N VAL A 19 6.07 -10.40 -17.71
CA VAL A 19 6.10 -9.04 -18.25
C VAL A 19 6.38 -9.02 -19.74
N LEU A 20 7.25 -9.91 -20.26
CA LEU A 20 7.54 -9.99 -21.71
C LEU A 20 6.32 -10.48 -22.50
N ALA A 21 5.58 -11.47 -21.97
CA ALA A 21 4.32 -11.92 -22.57
C ALA A 21 3.28 -10.78 -22.60
N ALA A 22 3.11 -10.07 -21.48
CA ALA A 22 2.22 -8.92 -21.41
C ALA A 22 2.65 -7.80 -22.36
N GLN A 23 3.96 -7.52 -22.45
CA GLN A 23 4.49 -6.52 -23.38
C GLN A 23 4.10 -6.83 -24.83
N LYS A 24 4.25 -8.08 -25.26
CA LYS A 24 3.87 -8.52 -26.61
C LYS A 24 2.37 -8.30 -26.85
N ILE A 25 1.51 -8.74 -25.94
CA ILE A 25 0.04 -8.59 -26.05
C ILE A 25 -0.35 -7.10 -26.19
N LEU A 26 0.25 -6.23 -25.40
CA LEU A 26 -0.03 -4.79 -25.44
C LEU A 26 0.48 -4.12 -26.72
N GLN A 27 1.67 -4.51 -27.19
CA GLN A 27 2.24 -4.01 -28.45
C GLN A 27 1.41 -4.48 -29.67
N ASP A 28 0.97 -5.75 -29.68
CA ASP A 28 0.08 -6.29 -30.70
C ASP A 28 -1.29 -5.57 -30.70
N ALA A 29 -1.70 -5.02 -29.55
CA ALA A 29 -2.90 -4.17 -29.42
C ALA A 29 -2.63 -2.68 -29.73
N GLY A 30 -1.44 -2.31 -30.20
CA GLY A 30 -1.08 -0.95 -30.62
C GLY A 30 -0.66 0.00 -29.50
N LEU A 31 -0.34 -0.52 -28.31
CA LEU A 31 0.11 0.30 -27.17
C LEU A 31 1.64 0.39 -27.10
N GLU A 32 2.15 1.57 -26.80
CA GLU A 32 3.57 1.78 -26.49
C GLU A 32 3.86 1.29 -25.08
N THR A 33 4.91 0.49 -24.90
CA THR A 33 5.28 -0.08 -23.62
C THR A 33 6.70 0.27 -23.22
N ARG A 34 6.93 0.45 -21.90
CA ARG A 34 8.25 0.61 -21.30
C ARG A 34 8.36 -0.29 -20.07
N ILE A 35 9.43 -1.06 -19.99
CA ILE A 35 9.73 -1.86 -18.80
C ILE A 35 10.59 -1.02 -17.86
N CYS A 36 10.16 -0.88 -16.61
CA CYS A 36 10.87 -0.16 -15.54
C CYS A 36 10.94 -1.05 -14.31
N LEU A 37 12.02 -0.96 -13.55
CA LEU A 37 12.07 -1.62 -12.24
C LEU A 37 11.22 -0.82 -11.23
N PRO A 38 10.39 -1.49 -10.42
CA PRO A 38 9.57 -0.80 -9.42
C PRO A 38 10.39 -0.27 -8.24
N PHE A 39 11.55 -0.86 -7.99
CA PHE A 39 12.48 -0.51 -6.90
C PHE A 39 13.91 -0.92 -7.29
N ASP A 40 14.88 -0.42 -6.52
CA ASP A 40 16.27 -0.81 -6.69
C ASP A 40 16.46 -2.30 -6.36
N VAL A 41 17.21 -2.98 -7.20
CA VAL A 41 17.58 -4.38 -6.99
C VAL A 41 18.91 -4.48 -6.25
N ASP A 42 19.14 -5.62 -5.60
CA ASP A 42 20.40 -5.90 -4.97
C ASP A 42 21.57 -5.83 -5.97
N LYS A 43 22.72 -5.33 -5.54
CA LYS A 43 23.89 -5.15 -6.41
C LYS A 43 24.33 -6.44 -7.11
N ASN A 44 24.03 -7.59 -6.50
CA ASN A 44 24.38 -8.91 -7.03
C ASN A 44 23.25 -9.55 -7.86
N PHE A 45 22.15 -8.83 -8.08
CA PHE A 45 21.05 -9.33 -8.90
C PHE A 45 21.43 -9.22 -10.39
N ASP A 46 21.50 -10.36 -11.07
CA ASP A 46 21.82 -10.39 -12.51
C ASP A 46 20.57 -10.07 -13.34
N LEU A 47 20.51 -8.82 -13.81
CA LEU A 47 19.44 -8.39 -14.71
C LEU A 47 19.70 -8.91 -16.13
N PRO A 48 18.67 -9.39 -16.85
CA PRO A 48 18.79 -9.82 -18.24
C PRO A 48 19.32 -8.70 -19.14
N LYS A 49 20.35 -9.02 -19.92
CA LYS A 49 21.01 -8.05 -20.83
C LYS A 49 20.20 -7.74 -22.08
N ASP A 50 19.28 -8.61 -22.43
CA ASP A 50 18.35 -8.52 -23.58
C ASP A 50 17.11 -7.67 -23.27
N ILE A 51 16.87 -7.33 -22.01
CA ILE A 51 15.76 -6.45 -21.60
C ILE A 51 16.27 -5.05 -21.34
N ARG A 52 15.70 -4.09 -22.08
CA ARG A 52 16.00 -2.68 -21.86
C ARG A 52 15.09 -2.08 -20.78
N PHE A 53 15.65 -1.82 -19.61
CA PHE A 53 14.95 -1.13 -18.53
C PHE A 53 15.05 0.39 -18.71
N ALA A 54 13.89 1.06 -18.69
CA ALA A 54 13.81 2.51 -18.72
C ALA A 54 13.80 3.09 -17.29
N ARG A 55 14.05 4.37 -17.17
CA ARG A 55 14.03 5.09 -15.89
C ARG A 55 12.61 5.42 -15.51
N LEU A 56 12.14 4.87 -14.41
CA LEU A 56 10.76 4.99 -13.91
C LEU A 56 10.34 6.47 -13.71
N ASP A 57 11.20 7.27 -13.10
CA ASP A 57 10.95 8.69 -12.81
C ASP A 57 10.67 9.54 -14.09
N ARG A 58 11.30 9.19 -15.21
CA ARG A 58 11.06 9.82 -16.50
C ARG A 58 9.80 9.33 -17.19
N GLU A 59 9.58 8.03 -17.17
CA GLU A 59 8.45 7.41 -17.87
C GLU A 59 7.11 7.76 -17.20
N LEU A 60 7.07 7.91 -15.86
CA LEU A 60 5.87 8.33 -15.12
C LEU A 60 5.32 9.69 -15.56
N GLN A 61 6.13 10.56 -16.13
CA GLN A 61 5.67 11.88 -16.59
C GLN A 61 4.78 11.81 -17.85
N HIS A 62 4.82 10.69 -18.57
CA HIS A 62 4.20 10.54 -19.88
C HIS A 62 3.32 9.30 -20.02
N ALA A 63 3.17 8.51 -18.96
CA ALA A 63 2.42 7.27 -18.98
C ALA A 63 0.92 7.49 -18.74
N ASP A 64 0.09 6.68 -19.40
CA ASP A 64 -1.35 6.64 -19.17
C ASP A 64 -1.72 5.64 -18.06
N CYS A 65 -0.91 4.61 -17.84
CA CYS A 65 -1.06 3.66 -16.72
C CYS A 65 0.25 2.94 -16.39
N VAL A 66 0.27 2.35 -15.20
CA VAL A 66 1.32 1.44 -14.73
C VAL A 66 0.72 0.05 -14.51
N ILE A 67 1.35 -0.98 -15.05
CA ILE A 67 1.02 -2.38 -14.77
C ILE A 67 2.10 -2.95 -13.86
N CYS A 68 1.70 -3.38 -12.65
CA CYS A 68 2.58 -4.00 -11.67
C CYS A 68 2.51 -5.52 -11.78
N PHE A 69 3.63 -6.18 -11.97
CA PHE A 69 3.72 -7.64 -12.01
C PHE A 69 4.37 -8.16 -10.72
N GLY A 70 3.55 -8.75 -9.84
CA GLY A 70 4.00 -9.22 -8.53
C GLY A 70 2.85 -9.51 -7.59
N GLY A 71 3.01 -9.31 -6.30
CA GLY A 71 1.93 -9.34 -5.31
C GLY A 71 1.51 -7.94 -4.87
N ASP A 72 0.61 -7.86 -3.88
CA ASP A 72 0.12 -6.58 -3.34
C ASP A 72 1.26 -5.65 -2.89
N GLY A 73 2.34 -6.18 -2.32
CA GLY A 73 3.51 -5.38 -1.93
C GLY A 73 4.18 -4.64 -3.11
N THR A 74 4.16 -5.20 -4.33
CA THR A 74 4.67 -4.52 -5.53
C THR A 74 3.76 -3.36 -5.93
N ILE A 75 2.44 -3.57 -5.81
CA ILE A 75 1.44 -2.52 -6.07
C ILE A 75 1.59 -1.39 -5.06
N LEU A 76 1.71 -1.71 -3.76
CA LEU A 76 1.91 -0.72 -2.68
C LEU A 76 3.17 0.14 -2.93
N HIS A 77 4.25 -0.50 -3.35
CA HIS A 77 5.49 0.22 -3.64
C HIS A 77 5.30 1.24 -4.78
N MET A 78 4.56 0.87 -5.82
CA MET A 78 4.27 1.74 -6.97
C MET A 78 3.18 2.77 -6.68
N ALA A 79 2.28 2.50 -5.74
CA ALA A 79 1.10 3.34 -5.47
C ALA A 79 1.49 4.80 -5.18
N LYS A 80 2.51 5.02 -4.35
CA LYS A 80 2.97 6.38 -3.99
C LYS A 80 3.44 7.17 -5.22
N ALA A 81 4.26 6.57 -6.06
CA ALA A 81 4.79 7.22 -7.25
C ALA A 81 3.69 7.47 -8.29
N ALA A 82 2.89 6.47 -8.60
CA ALA A 82 1.80 6.55 -9.57
C ALA A 82 0.75 7.58 -9.14
N THR A 83 0.36 7.58 -7.86
CA THR A 83 -0.64 8.52 -7.31
C THR A 83 -0.17 9.97 -7.40
N ARG A 84 1.10 10.26 -7.10
CA ARG A 84 1.67 11.62 -7.24
C ARG A 84 1.62 12.12 -8.68
N HIS A 85 1.72 11.23 -9.66
CA HIS A 85 1.58 11.52 -11.09
C HIS A 85 0.14 11.37 -11.61
N ARG A 86 -0.82 10.98 -10.75
CA ARG A 86 -2.24 10.73 -11.09
C ARG A 86 -2.42 9.62 -12.14
N ILE A 87 -1.53 8.65 -12.16
CA ILE A 87 -1.52 7.53 -13.10
C ILE A 87 -2.24 6.34 -12.45
N PRO A 88 -3.23 5.74 -13.13
CA PRO A 88 -3.89 4.54 -12.64
C PRO A 88 -2.97 3.32 -12.70
N ILE A 89 -3.20 2.37 -11.79
CA ILE A 89 -2.41 1.15 -11.62
C ILE A 89 -3.27 -0.07 -11.95
N LEU A 90 -2.70 -1.02 -12.67
CA LEU A 90 -3.24 -2.36 -12.82
C LEU A 90 -2.29 -3.37 -12.18
N GLY A 91 -2.78 -4.23 -11.31
CA GLY A 91 -2.00 -5.30 -10.71
C GLY A 91 -2.18 -6.61 -11.45
N VAL A 92 -1.07 -7.24 -11.85
CA VAL A 92 -1.02 -8.63 -12.32
C VAL A 92 -0.32 -9.46 -11.26
N ASN A 93 -1.05 -10.39 -10.67
CA ASN A 93 -0.53 -11.23 -9.62
C ASN A 93 0.40 -12.31 -10.15
N ILE A 94 1.57 -12.43 -9.50
CA ILE A 94 2.52 -13.53 -9.71
C ILE A 94 2.68 -14.26 -8.38
N GLY A 95 2.08 -15.43 -8.28
CA GLY A 95 2.07 -16.26 -7.07
C GLY A 95 0.70 -16.31 -6.41
N THR A 96 0.63 -16.15 -5.09
CA THR A 96 -0.64 -16.21 -4.35
C THR A 96 -1.43 -14.93 -4.56
N MET A 97 -2.70 -15.06 -4.97
CA MET A 97 -3.60 -13.93 -5.21
C MET A 97 -3.70 -13.01 -4.00
N GLY A 98 -3.51 -11.72 -4.24
CA GLY A 98 -3.68 -10.65 -3.25
C GLY A 98 -5.10 -10.10 -3.20
N PHE A 99 -5.30 -9.05 -2.44
CA PHE A 99 -6.58 -8.31 -2.34
C PHE A 99 -6.66 -7.14 -3.34
N ILE A 100 -5.51 -6.68 -3.86
CA ILE A 100 -5.42 -5.46 -4.68
C ILE A 100 -5.30 -5.80 -6.17
N ALA A 101 -4.57 -6.88 -6.51
CA ALA A 101 -4.33 -7.28 -7.89
C ALA A 101 -5.63 -7.61 -8.64
N GLU A 102 -5.66 -7.28 -9.94
CA GLU A 102 -6.83 -7.47 -10.82
C GLU A 102 -6.76 -8.77 -11.62
N LEU A 103 -5.60 -9.07 -12.17
CA LEU A 103 -5.38 -10.24 -13.02
C LEU A 103 -4.43 -11.25 -12.39
N GLU A 104 -4.60 -12.50 -12.75
CA GLU A 104 -3.59 -13.55 -12.59
C GLU A 104 -2.71 -13.65 -13.84
N SER A 105 -1.53 -14.25 -13.70
CA SER A 105 -0.60 -14.45 -14.81
C SER A 105 -1.16 -15.30 -15.97
N SER A 106 -2.22 -16.07 -15.75
CA SER A 106 -2.97 -16.82 -16.76
C SER A 106 -3.97 -15.97 -17.55
N GLU A 107 -4.22 -14.72 -17.14
CA GLU A 107 -5.30 -13.86 -17.65
C GLU A 107 -4.78 -12.66 -18.46
N LEU A 108 -3.54 -12.73 -18.97
CA LEU A 108 -2.88 -11.60 -19.64
C LEU A 108 -3.59 -11.10 -20.90
N GLU A 109 -4.38 -11.94 -21.58
CA GLU A 109 -5.15 -11.53 -22.77
C GLU A 109 -6.15 -10.41 -22.46
N ASP A 110 -6.66 -10.33 -21.22
CA ASP A 110 -7.54 -9.25 -20.80
C ASP A 110 -6.87 -7.86 -20.87
N LEU A 111 -5.54 -7.79 -20.91
CA LEU A 111 -4.80 -6.53 -21.08
C LEU A 111 -5.15 -5.80 -22.39
N ARG A 112 -5.65 -6.52 -23.42
CA ARG A 112 -6.13 -5.90 -24.67
C ARG A 112 -7.25 -4.90 -24.45
N LYS A 113 -8.04 -5.06 -23.38
CA LYS A 113 -9.11 -4.13 -22.98
C LYS A 113 -8.59 -2.71 -22.68
N LEU A 114 -7.29 -2.57 -22.34
CA LEU A 114 -6.68 -1.27 -22.15
C LEU A 114 -6.62 -0.45 -23.45
N ALA A 115 -6.46 -1.11 -24.60
CA ALA A 115 -6.42 -0.45 -25.90
C ALA A 115 -7.83 0.00 -26.34
N THR A 116 -8.86 -0.79 -26.06
CA THR A 116 -10.26 -0.48 -26.41
C THR A 116 -10.96 0.44 -25.41
N GLY A 117 -10.37 0.65 -24.20
CA GLY A 117 -10.98 1.46 -23.16
C GLY A 117 -12.04 0.73 -22.32
N GLU A 118 -12.12 -0.59 -22.43
CA GLU A 118 -13.07 -1.45 -21.71
C GLU A 118 -12.58 -1.75 -20.28
N PHE A 119 -12.54 -0.72 -19.44
CA PHE A 119 -12.16 -0.83 -18.04
C PHE A 119 -12.86 0.23 -17.20
N SER A 120 -12.95 -0.02 -15.90
CA SER A 120 -13.36 0.97 -14.92
C SER A 120 -12.19 1.38 -14.00
N LEU A 121 -12.35 2.51 -13.32
CA LEU A 121 -11.41 3.00 -12.33
C LEU A 121 -12.03 2.89 -10.93
N ASP A 122 -11.32 2.23 -10.05
CA ASP A 122 -11.66 2.06 -8.65
C ASP A 122 -10.76 3.00 -7.82
N SER A 123 -11.35 4.02 -7.22
CA SER A 123 -10.62 5.03 -6.44
C SER A 123 -10.44 4.56 -5.00
N ARG A 124 -9.20 4.52 -4.55
CA ARG A 124 -8.81 4.09 -3.21
C ARG A 124 -8.34 5.27 -2.37
N LEU A 125 -8.94 5.40 -1.20
CA LEU A 125 -8.53 6.35 -0.19
C LEU A 125 -7.06 6.15 0.17
N MET A 126 -6.32 7.25 0.36
CA MET A 126 -4.97 7.24 0.90
C MET A 126 -4.90 8.01 2.21
N LEU A 127 -3.92 7.68 3.03
CA LEU A 127 -3.58 8.47 4.21
C LEU A 127 -2.45 9.45 3.89
N ASP A 128 -2.50 10.60 4.53
CA ASP A 128 -1.43 11.57 4.62
C ASP A 128 -0.80 11.45 6.01
N VAL A 129 0.51 11.18 6.05
CA VAL A 129 1.24 10.85 7.27
C VAL A 129 2.35 11.86 7.49
N THR A 130 2.29 12.60 8.58
CA THR A 130 3.31 13.59 8.94
C THR A 130 3.84 13.34 10.34
N VAL A 131 5.11 13.67 10.57
CA VAL A 131 5.67 13.76 11.93
C VAL A 131 6.19 15.17 12.15
N ARG A 132 5.77 15.76 13.25
CA ARG A 132 6.28 17.04 13.72
C ARG A 132 7.14 16.86 14.95
N ARG A 133 8.24 17.63 14.99
CA ARG A 133 9.05 17.86 16.18
C ARG A 133 9.06 19.34 16.43
N ASP A 134 8.54 19.76 17.57
CA ASP A 134 8.27 21.16 17.86
C ASP A 134 7.39 21.80 16.77
N ARG A 135 7.93 22.75 15.99
CA ARG A 135 7.20 23.41 14.91
C ARG A 135 7.49 22.85 13.52
N ASP A 136 8.50 21.98 13.39
CA ASP A 136 9.00 21.51 12.10
C ASP A 136 8.36 20.19 11.67
N VAL A 137 8.04 20.06 10.39
CA VAL A 137 7.68 18.79 9.78
C VAL A 137 8.97 18.05 9.43
N ILE A 138 9.26 16.98 10.15
CA ILE A 138 10.49 16.19 9.99
C ILE A 138 10.29 14.90 9.18
N PHE A 139 9.03 14.54 8.92
CA PHE A 139 8.67 13.42 8.07
C PHE A 139 7.33 13.69 7.39
N HIS A 140 7.21 13.30 6.13
CA HIS A 140 5.95 13.29 5.38
C HIS A 140 5.95 12.15 4.36
N ASP A 141 4.88 11.36 4.34
CA ASP A 141 4.63 10.33 3.32
C ASP A 141 3.13 10.10 3.17
N ILE A 142 2.75 9.30 2.14
CA ILE A 142 1.36 8.89 1.89
C ILE A 142 1.26 7.36 1.92
N ALA A 143 0.11 6.83 2.38
CA ALA A 143 -0.12 5.39 2.45
C ALA A 143 -1.38 4.98 1.69
N LEU A 144 -1.30 3.89 0.95
CA LEU A 144 -2.46 3.19 0.40
C LEU A 144 -3.06 2.23 1.44
N ASN A 145 -2.22 1.54 2.21
CA ASN A 145 -2.67 0.64 3.27
C ASN A 145 -2.64 1.29 4.66
N ASP A 146 -1.47 1.57 5.17
CA ASP A 146 -1.35 1.93 6.59
C ASP A 146 -0.10 2.74 6.96
N ALA A 147 -0.21 3.36 8.14
CA ALA A 147 0.90 3.90 8.94
C ALA A 147 0.98 3.10 10.24
N ALA A 148 2.03 2.31 10.41
CA ALA A 148 2.26 1.48 11.58
C ALA A 148 3.29 2.12 12.50
N ILE A 149 2.93 2.38 13.76
CA ILE A 149 3.85 2.82 14.82
C ILE A 149 4.10 1.64 15.74
N THR A 150 5.33 1.15 15.76
CA THR A 150 5.68 -0.06 16.48
C THR A 150 6.87 0.15 17.41
N LYS A 151 7.00 -0.73 18.41
CA LYS A 151 8.21 -0.87 19.21
C LYS A 151 9.42 -1.22 18.34
N GLY A 152 10.62 -0.88 18.78
CA GLY A 152 11.85 -1.37 18.16
C GLY A 152 12.11 -2.86 18.45
N ALA A 153 13.30 -3.33 18.05
CA ALA A 153 13.72 -4.73 18.16
C ALA A 153 13.79 -5.30 19.60
N VAL A 154 13.67 -4.47 20.64
CA VAL A 154 13.72 -4.90 22.03
C VAL A 154 12.32 -5.29 22.51
N ALA A 155 12.22 -6.41 23.26
CA ALA A 155 10.97 -6.97 23.82
C ALA A 155 10.27 -6.08 24.87
N ARG A 156 10.21 -4.78 24.67
CA ARG A 156 9.62 -3.82 25.59
C ARG A 156 8.49 -3.06 24.90
N ILE A 157 7.30 -3.04 25.51
CA ILE A 157 6.12 -2.32 25.05
C ILE A 157 6.39 -0.83 24.85
N VAL A 158 5.67 -0.20 23.94
CA VAL A 158 5.53 1.25 23.83
C VAL A 158 4.24 1.70 24.51
N HIS A 159 4.25 2.88 25.12
CA HIS A 159 3.05 3.52 25.62
C HIS A 159 2.67 4.64 24.68
N LEU A 160 1.46 4.57 24.14
CA LEU A 160 0.95 5.49 23.13
C LEU A 160 -0.27 6.22 23.65
N ASN A 161 -0.29 7.53 23.40
CA ASN A 161 -1.47 8.36 23.51
C ASN A 161 -2.00 8.66 22.12
N VAL A 162 -3.25 8.32 21.87
CA VAL A 162 -3.92 8.44 20.56
C VAL A 162 -5.12 9.37 20.71
N CYS A 163 -5.12 10.44 19.93
CA CYS A 163 -6.24 11.39 19.90
C CYS A 163 -6.87 11.45 18.51
N CYS A 164 -8.18 11.68 18.48
CA CYS A 164 -8.93 12.03 17.27
C CYS A 164 -9.42 13.46 17.41
N ASP A 165 -9.02 14.36 16.49
CA ASP A 165 -9.34 15.80 16.52
C ASP A 165 -9.03 16.47 17.87
N GLY A 166 -7.92 16.07 18.51
CA GLY A 166 -7.49 16.59 19.81
C GLY A 166 -8.17 15.96 21.03
N VAL A 167 -9.18 15.10 20.84
CA VAL A 167 -9.82 14.36 21.92
C VAL A 167 -9.14 13.00 22.09
N GLN A 168 -8.75 12.64 23.30
CA GLN A 168 -8.13 11.35 23.59
C GLN A 168 -9.10 10.21 23.27
N ALA A 169 -8.72 9.39 22.29
CA ALA A 169 -9.49 8.22 21.88
C ALA A 169 -9.05 6.97 22.64
N MET A 170 -7.73 6.82 22.90
CA MET A 170 -7.19 5.72 23.69
C MET A 170 -5.79 6.09 24.23
N GLU A 171 -5.41 5.45 25.34
CA GLU A 171 -4.06 5.42 25.88
C GLU A 171 -3.76 4.00 26.34
N PHE A 172 -2.67 3.41 25.84
CA PHE A 172 -2.36 2.03 26.14
C PHE A 172 -0.86 1.72 26.02
N GLY A 173 -0.44 0.64 26.69
CA GLY A 173 0.84 -0.03 26.48
C GLY A 173 0.66 -1.25 25.58
N GLY A 174 1.54 -1.45 24.60
CA GLY A 174 1.46 -2.57 23.68
C GLY A 174 2.65 -2.63 22.73
N ASP A 175 2.52 -3.44 21.68
CA ASP A 175 3.54 -3.55 20.65
C ASP A 175 3.50 -2.41 19.64
N GLY A 176 2.35 -1.71 19.54
CA GLY A 176 2.20 -0.58 18.65
C GLY A 176 0.75 -0.25 18.30
N LEU A 177 0.61 0.54 17.24
CA LEU A 177 -0.66 1.00 16.67
C LEU A 177 -0.56 1.00 15.15
N ILE A 178 -1.65 0.64 14.48
CA ILE A 178 -1.81 0.77 13.03
C ILE A 178 -2.95 1.76 12.78
N VAL A 179 -2.70 2.75 11.94
CA VAL A 179 -3.74 3.60 11.35
C VAL A 179 -3.84 3.23 9.89
N SER A 180 -4.98 2.66 9.45
CA SER A 180 -5.11 2.13 8.10
C SER A 180 -6.31 2.67 7.35
N THR A 181 -6.23 2.58 6.03
CA THR A 181 -7.34 2.78 5.09
C THR A 181 -8.24 1.54 5.07
N PRO A 182 -9.42 1.59 4.45
CA PRO A 182 -10.22 0.40 4.14
C PRO A 182 -9.46 -0.62 3.27
N THR A 183 -8.66 -0.15 2.30
CA THR A 183 -7.77 -1.03 1.51
C THR A 183 -6.77 -1.77 2.41
N GLY A 184 -6.17 -1.07 3.37
CA GLY A 184 -5.23 -1.63 4.35
C GLY A 184 -5.88 -2.51 5.42
N SER A 185 -7.22 -2.53 5.52
CA SER A 185 -7.93 -3.39 6.48
C SER A 185 -7.60 -4.87 6.31
N THR A 186 -7.28 -5.30 5.09
CA THR A 186 -6.89 -6.67 4.76
C THR A 186 -5.38 -6.93 4.85
N GLY A 187 -4.58 -5.92 5.24
CA GLY A 187 -3.14 -5.98 5.43
C GLY A 187 -2.73 -6.20 6.89
N TYR A 188 -1.82 -5.38 7.38
CA TYR A 188 -1.29 -5.50 8.75
C TYR A 188 -2.36 -5.29 9.82
N SER A 189 -3.35 -4.43 9.56
CA SER A 189 -4.50 -4.23 10.47
C SER A 189 -5.26 -5.53 10.72
N LEU A 190 -5.50 -6.37 9.69
CA LEU A 190 -6.15 -7.67 9.85
C LEU A 190 -5.34 -8.60 10.76
N SER A 191 -4.02 -8.67 10.56
CA SER A 191 -3.12 -9.50 11.38
C SER A 191 -3.08 -9.03 12.84
N ALA A 192 -3.34 -7.76 13.10
CA ALA A 192 -3.45 -7.19 14.44
C ALA A 192 -4.86 -7.34 15.07
N GLY A 193 -5.79 -8.01 14.40
CA GLY A 193 -7.16 -8.23 14.88
C GLY A 193 -8.15 -7.11 14.50
N GLY A 194 -7.80 -6.26 13.53
CA GLY A 194 -8.73 -5.28 12.95
C GLY A 194 -9.79 -5.96 12.07
N PRO A 195 -10.93 -5.32 11.83
CA PRO A 195 -12.00 -5.85 10.98
C PRO A 195 -11.62 -5.75 9.50
N ILE A 196 -12.24 -6.61 8.69
CA ILE A 196 -12.26 -6.47 7.24
C ILE A 196 -13.27 -5.39 6.89
N VAL A 197 -12.84 -4.42 6.09
CA VAL A 197 -13.65 -3.28 5.68
C VAL A 197 -13.66 -3.19 4.16
N GLU A 198 -14.83 -2.94 3.59
CA GLU A 198 -15.01 -2.80 2.14
C GLU A 198 -14.22 -1.60 1.62
N PRO A 199 -13.43 -1.75 0.54
CA PRO A 199 -12.41 -0.77 0.18
C PRO A 199 -12.94 0.58 -0.31
N ASP A 200 -14.19 0.65 -0.75
CA ASP A 200 -14.86 1.87 -1.23
C ASP A 200 -15.52 2.69 -0.10
N THR A 201 -15.52 2.17 1.14
CA THR A 201 -16.00 2.93 2.29
C THR A 201 -15.06 4.08 2.65
N ARG A 202 -15.59 5.12 3.27
CA ARG A 202 -14.83 6.32 3.64
C ARG A 202 -14.62 6.40 5.15
N ASN A 203 -13.57 5.71 5.61
CA ASN A 203 -13.20 5.65 7.03
C ASN A 203 -11.71 5.41 7.22
N ILE A 204 -11.26 5.55 8.47
CA ILE A 204 -9.92 5.27 8.95
C ILE A 204 -10.03 4.25 10.07
N LEU A 205 -9.23 3.20 10.04
CA LEU A 205 -9.15 2.20 11.09
C LEU A 205 -7.98 2.53 12.02
N ILE A 206 -8.21 2.43 13.32
CA ILE A 206 -7.19 2.64 14.37
C ILE A 206 -7.11 1.33 15.15
N THR A 207 -6.09 0.52 14.86
CA THR A 207 -5.95 -0.84 15.36
C THR A 207 -4.75 -0.96 16.29
N PRO A 208 -4.95 -1.16 17.60
CA PRO A 208 -3.88 -1.45 18.54
C PRO A 208 -3.20 -2.80 18.23
N ILE A 209 -1.89 -2.90 18.44
CA ILE A 209 -1.12 -4.13 18.28
C ILE A 209 -0.78 -4.68 19.67
N CYS A 210 -1.30 -5.86 20.01
CA CYS A 210 -1.03 -6.54 21.27
C CYS A 210 -1.16 -5.60 22.49
N ALA A 211 -2.24 -4.82 22.54
CA ALA A 211 -2.49 -3.93 23.68
C ALA A 211 -2.68 -4.70 24.98
N HIS A 212 -2.06 -4.26 26.05
CA HIS A 212 -2.18 -4.89 27.37
C HIS A 212 -3.47 -4.51 28.10
N ASN A 213 -4.13 -3.42 27.70
CA ASN A 213 -5.41 -3.01 28.26
C ASN A 213 -6.54 -3.77 27.54
N VAL A 214 -7.41 -4.42 28.30
CA VAL A 214 -8.55 -5.20 27.79
C VAL A 214 -9.53 -4.33 26.97
N ASP A 215 -9.61 -3.03 27.28
CA ASP A 215 -10.53 -2.08 26.66
C ASP A 215 -10.03 -1.48 25.33
N SER A 216 -8.75 -1.69 24.98
CA SER A 216 -8.20 -1.20 23.72
C SER A 216 -8.69 -2.04 22.54
N ARG A 217 -9.70 -1.53 21.84
CA ARG A 217 -10.31 -2.16 20.65
C ARG A 217 -9.97 -1.35 19.39
N CYS A 218 -10.11 -2.00 18.24
CA CYS A 218 -10.05 -1.28 16.96
C CYS A 218 -11.21 -0.28 16.90
N ILE A 219 -10.90 0.95 16.50
CA ILE A 219 -11.88 2.02 16.27
C ILE A 219 -11.96 2.28 14.77
N ILE A 220 -13.17 2.34 14.23
CA ILE A 220 -13.45 2.82 12.87
C ILE A 220 -13.90 4.29 12.99
N ALA A 221 -13.10 5.19 12.48
CA ALA A 221 -13.35 6.62 12.48
C ALA A 221 -13.73 7.12 11.08
N SER A 222 -14.47 8.22 10.98
CA SER A 222 -14.72 8.87 9.69
C SER A 222 -13.42 9.34 9.04
N ASP A 223 -13.36 9.32 7.70
CA ASP A 223 -12.26 9.86 6.89
C ASP A 223 -12.00 11.36 7.11
N LYS A 224 -12.94 12.07 7.76
CA LYS A 224 -12.80 13.49 8.11
C LYS A 224 -11.97 13.72 9.38
N ARG A 225 -11.62 12.65 10.11
CA ARG A 225 -10.89 12.76 11.37
C ARG A 225 -9.38 12.84 11.14
N THR A 226 -8.74 13.55 12.05
CA THR A 226 -7.28 13.59 12.16
C THR A 226 -6.86 12.79 13.39
N VAL A 227 -6.07 11.76 13.17
CA VAL A 227 -5.52 10.91 14.23
C VAL A 227 -4.12 11.41 14.56
N THR A 228 -3.88 11.74 15.84
CA THR A 228 -2.55 12.08 16.33
C THR A 228 -2.07 11.03 17.33
N VAL A 229 -0.81 10.64 17.20
CA VAL A 229 -0.16 9.63 18.03
C VAL A 229 1.11 10.19 18.62
N GLN A 230 1.25 10.05 19.93
CA GLN A 230 2.42 10.48 20.68
C GLN A 230 2.90 9.36 21.61
N LEU A 231 4.19 9.35 21.89
CA LEU A 231 4.73 8.53 22.96
C LEU A 231 4.32 9.15 24.31
N ALA A 232 3.72 8.34 25.20
CA ALA A 232 3.36 8.81 26.54
C ALA A 232 4.62 9.22 27.33
N SER A 233 4.50 10.26 28.14
CA SER A 233 5.61 10.89 28.87
C SER A 233 6.38 9.94 29.82
N SER A 234 5.75 8.86 30.27
CA SER A 234 6.37 7.79 31.08
C SER A 234 7.32 6.88 30.30
N ALA A 235 7.26 6.93 28.94
CA ALA A 235 8.01 6.04 28.08
C ALA A 235 9.38 6.63 27.71
N ARG A 236 10.44 6.24 28.41
CA ARG A 236 11.84 6.53 28.00
C ARG A 236 12.27 5.69 26.78
N ARG A 237 11.42 5.58 25.71
CA ARG A 237 11.63 4.60 24.64
C ARG A 237 11.32 5.19 23.29
N ASN A 238 11.97 4.67 22.26
CA ASN A 238 11.74 5.02 20.88
C ASN A 238 10.67 4.08 20.29
N ALA A 239 9.82 4.63 19.44
CA ALA A 239 8.98 3.89 18.52
C ALA A 239 9.49 4.11 17.09
N PHE A 240 8.97 3.33 16.17
CA PHE A 240 9.29 3.43 14.76
C PHE A 240 7.99 3.53 13.95
N LEU A 241 7.92 4.53 13.10
CA LEU A 241 6.86 4.70 12.12
C LEU A 241 7.28 4.06 10.80
N SER A 242 6.43 3.21 10.24
CA SER A 242 6.55 2.68 8.89
C SER A 242 5.28 2.99 8.12
N VAL A 243 5.40 3.35 6.84
CA VAL A 243 4.29 3.70 5.96
C VAL A 243 4.27 2.72 4.78
N ASP A 244 3.19 1.92 4.65
CA ASP A 244 3.07 0.81 3.67
C ASP A 244 4.27 -0.15 3.69
N GLY A 245 4.77 -0.49 4.88
CA GLY A 245 5.93 -1.36 5.04
C GLY A 245 7.26 -0.77 4.56
N GLY A 246 7.31 0.54 4.29
CA GLY A 246 8.52 1.25 3.87
C GLY A 246 9.56 1.40 5.00
N LYS A 247 10.60 2.17 4.71
CA LYS A 247 11.72 2.40 5.65
C LYS A 247 11.23 2.98 6.97
N ALA A 248 11.63 2.35 8.08
CA ALA A 248 11.27 2.79 9.40
C ALA A 248 11.87 4.16 9.75
N PHE A 249 11.02 5.07 10.22
CA PHE A 249 11.37 6.38 10.75
C PHE A 249 11.32 6.34 12.29
N LYS A 250 12.38 6.76 12.95
CA LYS A 250 12.47 6.74 14.41
C LYS A 250 11.68 7.90 15.01
N LEU A 251 10.72 7.60 15.89
CA LEU A 251 9.98 8.56 16.70
C LEU A 251 10.66 8.71 18.05
N ASN A 252 10.89 9.94 18.46
CA ASN A 252 11.42 10.32 19.77
C ASN A 252 10.30 10.89 20.66
N MET A 253 10.61 11.04 21.94
CA MET A 253 9.74 11.78 22.87
C MET A 253 9.48 13.21 22.35
N GLY A 254 8.23 13.64 22.43
CA GLY A 254 7.79 14.96 21.95
C GLY A 254 7.41 15.00 20.45
N ASP A 255 7.78 13.98 19.67
CA ASP A 255 7.31 13.89 18.30
C ASP A 255 5.81 13.60 18.25
N VAL A 256 5.12 14.24 17.32
CA VAL A 256 3.68 14.04 17.05
C VAL A 256 3.53 13.45 15.66
N ALA A 257 3.13 12.19 15.59
CA ALA A 257 2.72 11.58 14.33
C ALA A 257 1.25 11.94 14.08
N THR A 258 0.96 12.49 12.92
CA THR A 258 -0.40 12.89 12.49
C THR A 258 -0.77 12.11 11.24
N VAL A 259 -1.93 11.47 11.27
CA VAL A 259 -2.47 10.69 10.16
C VAL A 259 -3.88 11.18 9.86
N CYS A 260 -4.14 11.55 8.63
CA CYS A 260 -5.46 11.93 8.14
C CYS A 260 -5.70 11.40 6.72
N CYS A 261 -6.93 11.52 6.23
CA CYS A 261 -7.24 11.20 4.85
C CYS A 261 -6.49 12.16 3.92
N SER A 262 -5.82 11.63 2.91
CA SER A 262 -5.15 12.43 1.88
C SER A 262 -6.15 12.99 0.88
N ARG A 263 -5.80 14.11 0.25
CA ARG A 263 -6.51 14.61 -0.93
C ARG A 263 -6.19 13.83 -2.20
N LEU A 264 -5.16 13.00 -2.15
CA LEU A 264 -4.77 12.12 -3.24
C LEU A 264 -5.50 10.79 -3.10
N GLU A 265 -5.89 10.20 -4.21
CA GLU A 265 -6.48 8.86 -4.30
C GLU A 265 -5.68 8.01 -5.28
N THR A 266 -5.43 6.76 -4.93
CA THR A 266 -4.89 5.78 -5.89
C THR A 266 -6.02 5.26 -6.75
N LYS A 267 -5.85 5.30 -8.07
CA LYS A 267 -6.82 4.71 -9.00
C LYS A 267 -6.34 3.34 -9.45
N LEU A 268 -7.16 2.32 -9.21
CA LEU A 268 -6.92 0.97 -9.67
C LEU A 268 -7.76 0.69 -10.91
N ILE A 269 -7.14 0.08 -11.94
CA ILE A 269 -7.85 -0.34 -13.15
C ILE A 269 -8.53 -1.68 -12.88
N ARG A 270 -9.83 -1.76 -13.24
CA ARG A 270 -10.64 -2.98 -13.13
C ARG A 270 -11.09 -3.41 -14.52
N LEU A 271 -10.76 -4.66 -14.88
CA LEU A 271 -11.04 -5.27 -16.18
C LEU A 271 -12.15 -6.34 -16.11
N LYS A 272 -12.39 -6.89 -14.92
CA LYS A 272 -13.25 -8.08 -14.73
C LYS A 272 -14.45 -7.86 -13.84
N GLY A 273 -14.54 -6.73 -13.13
CA GLY A 273 -15.66 -6.47 -12.21
C GLY A 273 -15.77 -7.50 -11.07
N ARG A 274 -14.65 -8.06 -10.62
CA ARG A 274 -14.63 -9.01 -9.50
C ARG A 274 -15.14 -8.33 -8.23
N SER A 275 -16.07 -8.98 -7.55
CA SER A 275 -16.56 -8.50 -6.25
C SER A 275 -15.48 -8.61 -5.18
N PHE A 276 -15.43 -7.62 -4.29
CA PHE A 276 -14.58 -7.69 -3.09
C PHE A 276 -14.85 -8.96 -2.26
N TYR A 277 -16.12 -9.34 -2.15
CA TYR A 277 -16.53 -10.53 -1.39
C TYR A 277 -16.04 -11.84 -2.02
N ASP A 278 -15.94 -11.92 -3.36
CA ASP A 278 -15.35 -13.08 -4.03
C ASP A 278 -13.87 -13.21 -3.68
N VAL A 279 -13.14 -12.08 -3.66
CA VAL A 279 -11.71 -12.06 -3.29
C VAL A 279 -11.53 -12.50 -1.83
N VAL A 280 -12.33 -11.96 -0.91
CA VAL A 280 -12.32 -12.33 0.52
C VAL A 280 -12.60 -13.83 0.69
N ASN A 281 -13.68 -14.33 0.10
CA ASN A 281 -14.08 -15.74 0.22
C ASN A 281 -13.00 -16.69 -0.33
N ASN A 282 -12.43 -16.37 -1.50
CA ASN A 282 -11.39 -17.19 -2.11
C ASN A 282 -10.10 -17.19 -1.28
N LYS A 283 -9.79 -16.07 -0.62
CA LYS A 283 -8.60 -15.96 0.23
C LYS A 283 -8.72 -16.82 1.49
N PHE A 284 -9.90 -16.81 2.13
CA PHE A 284 -10.12 -17.57 3.37
C PHE A 284 -10.38 -19.05 3.14
N ARG A 285 -10.99 -19.46 2.02
CA ARG A 285 -11.20 -20.88 1.69
C ARG A 285 -9.88 -21.62 1.47
N LYS A 286 -8.90 -20.99 0.82
CA LYS A 286 -7.56 -21.60 0.56
C LYS A 286 -6.71 -21.81 1.82
N HIS A 287 -7.15 -21.40 2.99
CA HIS A 287 -6.46 -21.62 4.26
C HIS A 287 -7.08 -22.76 5.08
N ASN A 288 -8.19 -23.36 4.61
CA ASN A 288 -8.89 -24.46 5.29
C ASN A 288 -8.66 -25.83 4.62
N ASP A 289 -7.89 -25.87 3.55
CA ASP A 289 -7.37 -27.07 2.86
C ASP A 289 -5.83 -27.15 3.07
#